data_16fa1694c2b081577ed9ba344054a7ff
#
_entry.id   16fa1694c2b081577ed9ba344054a7ff
#
_cell.length_a   1.000
_cell.length_b   1.000
_cell.length_c   1.000
_cell.angle_alpha   90.00
_cell.angle_beta   90.00
_cell.angle_gamma   90.00
#
_symmetry.space_group_name_H-M   'P 1'
#
loop_
_entity.id
_entity.type
_entity.pdbx_description
1 polymer ?
#
loop_
_entity_poly.entity_id
_entity_poly.type
_entity_poly.pdbx_seq_one_letter_code
_entity_poly.pdbx_strand_id
1 'polypeptide(L)' 'MNDLNEEHKSLMGELVFTAKFLAENLGIDEAGYRLNFNCNPAGGQTVYHIHLHIMGGREFGWPPG' A
#
# COMPACT_ATOMS: atom_id res chain seq x y z
N MET A 1 -1.88 4.85 10.74
CA MET A 1 -1.46 6.07 9.99
C MET A 1 -1.28 7.28 10.88
N ASN A 2 -2.29 7.61 11.65
CA ASN A 2 -2.28 8.87 12.43
C ASN A 2 -1.21 8.95 13.52
N ASP A 3 -0.71 7.83 13.98
CA ASP A 3 0.35 7.76 15.00
C ASP A 3 1.77 7.85 14.42
N LEU A 4 1.88 7.94 13.10
CA LEU A 4 3.19 8.10 12.46
C LEU A 4 3.77 9.47 12.77
N ASN A 5 5.09 9.51 12.93
CA ASN A 5 5.85 10.74 13.16
C ASN A 5 7.12 10.76 12.30
N GLU A 6 7.95 11.80 12.49
CA GLU A 6 9.17 11.99 11.72
C GLU A 6 10.13 10.78 11.74
N GLU A 7 10.17 10.06 12.88
CA GLU A 7 11.04 8.90 13.03
C GLU A 7 10.66 7.74 12.11
N HIS A 8 9.42 7.71 11.64
CA HIS A 8 8.88 6.64 10.80
C HIS A 8 9.07 6.87 9.29
N LYS A 9 9.66 7.99 8.88
CA LYS A 9 9.82 8.30 7.46
C LYS A 9 10.62 7.23 6.71
N SER A 10 11.74 6.79 7.27
CA SER A 10 12.56 5.74 6.66
C SER A 10 11.80 4.42 6.54
N LEU A 11 11.05 4.06 7.57
CA LEU A 11 10.23 2.84 7.56
C LEU A 11 9.16 2.88 6.47
N MET A 12 8.49 4.03 6.32
CA MET A 12 7.46 4.19 5.30
C MET A 12 8.06 4.11 3.89
N GLY A 13 9.25 4.69 3.70
CA GLY A 13 10.00 4.55 2.46
C GLY A 13 10.35 3.09 2.16
N GLU A 14 10.79 2.35 3.16
CA GLU A 14 11.10 0.93 3.03
C GLU A 14 9.87 0.12 2.59
N LEU A 15 8.70 0.42 3.14
CA LEU A 15 7.46 -0.25 2.73
C LEU A 15 7.16 -0.05 1.25
N VAL A 16 7.30 1.18 0.75
CA VAL A 16 7.05 1.50 -0.66
C VAL A 16 8.06 0.81 -1.57
N PHE A 17 9.35 0.87 -1.23
CA PHE A 17 10.38 0.19 -2.01
C PHE A 17 10.21 -1.33 -2.00
N THR A 18 9.83 -1.90 -0.86
CA THR A 18 9.53 -3.34 -0.77
C THR A 18 8.36 -3.70 -1.69
N ALA A 19 7.31 -2.90 -1.71
CA ALA A 19 6.18 -3.10 -2.61
C ALA A 19 6.61 -3.06 -4.09
N LYS A 20 7.49 -2.12 -4.45
CA LYS A 20 8.06 -2.04 -5.80
C LYS A 20 8.78 -3.33 -6.19
N PHE A 21 9.64 -3.86 -5.32
CA PHE A 21 10.34 -5.11 -5.56
C PHE A 21 9.39 -6.30 -5.70
N LEU A 22 8.37 -6.37 -4.85
CA LEU A 22 7.36 -7.42 -4.92
C LEU A 22 6.59 -7.36 -6.24
N ALA A 23 6.23 -6.17 -6.70
CA ALA A 23 5.54 -5.99 -7.98
C ALA A 23 6.39 -6.52 -9.14
N GLU A 24 7.67 -6.22 -9.15
CA GLU A 24 8.60 -6.73 -10.16
C GLU A 24 8.69 -8.26 -10.12
N ASN A 25 8.85 -8.84 -8.92
CA ASN A 25 8.94 -10.30 -8.75
C ASN A 25 7.66 -11.03 -9.12
N LEU A 26 6.51 -10.40 -8.89
CA LEU A 26 5.20 -10.97 -9.25
C LEU A 26 4.83 -10.73 -10.72
N GLY A 27 5.62 -9.95 -11.43
CA GLY A 27 5.37 -9.65 -12.84
C GLY A 27 4.20 -8.73 -13.08
N ILE A 28 3.83 -7.88 -12.13
CA ILE A 28 2.72 -6.94 -12.25
C ILE A 28 3.17 -5.48 -12.43
N ASP A 29 4.47 -5.24 -12.47
CA ASP A 29 5.03 -3.89 -12.53
C ASP A 29 4.69 -3.17 -13.84
N GLU A 30 4.79 -3.81 -14.99
CA GLU A 30 4.51 -3.18 -16.29
C GLU A 30 3.02 -2.93 -16.51
N ALA A 31 2.17 -3.94 -16.22
CA ALA A 31 0.73 -3.79 -16.36
C ALA A 31 0.15 -2.79 -15.37
N GLY A 32 0.75 -2.73 -14.21
CA GLY A 32 0.35 -1.81 -13.16
C GLY A 32 -0.22 -2.50 -11.93
N TYR A 33 -0.14 -1.78 -10.84
CA TYR A 33 -0.60 -2.28 -9.54
C TYR A 33 -1.06 -1.10 -8.69
N ARG A 34 -1.77 -1.41 -7.62
CA ARG A 34 -2.26 -0.40 -6.69
C ARG A 34 -1.69 -0.66 -5.30
N LEU A 35 -1.23 0.42 -4.68
CA LEU A 35 -0.82 0.41 -3.27
C LEU A 35 -1.89 1.11 -2.46
N ASN A 36 -2.19 0.59 -1.26
CA ASN A 36 -3.27 1.11 -0.44
C ASN A 36 -2.94 1.00 1.04
N PHE A 37 -3.07 2.11 1.76
CA PHE A 37 -3.14 2.15 3.21
C PHE A 37 -4.57 2.45 3.62
N ASN A 38 -5.04 1.81 4.68
CA ASN A 38 -6.33 2.13 5.28
C ASN A 38 -6.09 2.75 6.66
N CYS A 39 -6.87 3.75 6.99
CA CYS A 39 -6.78 4.43 8.28
C CYS A 39 -8.17 4.57 8.88
N ASN A 40 -8.37 3.94 10.02
CA ASN A 40 -9.59 4.01 10.84
C ASN A 40 -10.85 3.49 10.12
N PRO A 41 -12.03 3.47 10.79
CA PRO A 41 -13.23 2.80 10.25
C PRO A 41 -13.71 3.32 8.90
N ALA A 42 -13.71 4.64 8.70
CA ALA A 42 -14.14 5.20 7.42
C ALA A 42 -13.21 4.85 6.26
N GLY A 43 -11.95 4.58 6.56
CA GLY A 43 -10.98 4.09 5.58
C GLY A 43 -11.04 2.56 5.36
N GLY A 44 -11.91 1.88 6.07
CA GLY A 44 -12.04 0.43 5.97
C GLY A 44 -10.98 -0.37 6.71
N GLN A 45 -10.30 0.24 7.68
CA GLN A 45 -9.31 -0.45 8.47
C GLN A 45 -9.97 -1.38 9.48
N THR A 46 -9.62 -2.66 9.44
CA THR A 46 -10.13 -3.68 10.36
C THR A 46 -9.07 -4.23 11.29
N VAL A 47 -7.82 -4.17 10.89
CA VAL A 47 -6.66 -4.52 11.72
C VAL A 47 -5.92 -3.23 12.05
N TYR A 48 -5.88 -2.85 13.34
CA TYR A 48 -5.36 -1.57 13.79
C TYR A 48 -3.85 -1.61 14.03
N HIS A 49 -3.13 -2.06 13.02
CA HIS A 49 -1.70 -2.01 12.90
C HIS A 49 -1.39 -1.61 11.47
N ILE A 50 -0.52 -0.62 11.28
CA ILE A 50 -0.25 -0.11 9.94
C ILE A 50 0.25 -1.22 9.01
N HIS A 51 -0.35 -1.29 7.84
CA HIS A 51 0.06 -2.23 6.80
C HIS A 51 -0.25 -1.66 5.43
N LEU A 52 0.55 -2.04 4.46
CA LEU A 52 0.41 -1.64 3.07
C LEU A 52 -0.10 -2.82 2.26
N HIS A 53 -1.19 -2.61 1.55
CA HIS A 53 -1.70 -3.57 0.57
C HIS A 53 -1.07 -3.32 -0.79
N ILE A 54 -0.62 -4.38 -1.43
CA ILE A 54 -0.25 -4.36 -2.85
C ILE A 54 -1.24 -5.24 -3.62
N MET A 55 -1.83 -4.69 -4.67
CA MET A 55 -2.87 -5.36 -5.45
C MET A 55 -2.55 -5.24 -6.94
N GLY A 56 -2.68 -6.35 -7.66
CA GLY A 56 -2.44 -6.38 -9.09
C GLY A 56 -3.13 -7.57 -9.74
N GLY A 57 -2.90 -7.77 -11.04
CA GLY A 57 -3.47 -8.89 -11.77
C GLY A 57 -4.83 -8.61 -12.41
N ARG A 58 -5.34 -7.40 -12.29
CA ARG A 58 -6.55 -6.92 -12.97
C ARG A 58 -6.54 -5.41 -13.08
N GLU A 59 -7.43 -4.85 -13.88
CA GLU A 59 -7.65 -3.41 -13.88
C GLU A 59 -8.42 -2.96 -12.65
N PHE A 60 -8.06 -1.79 -12.13
CA PHE A 60 -8.74 -1.15 -11.02
C PHE A 60 -9.39 0.13 -11.53
N GLY A 61 -10.60 0.37 -11.05
CA GLY A 61 -11.37 1.54 -11.47
C GLY A 61 -11.04 2.81 -10.69
N TRP A 62 -11.65 3.88 -11.12
CA TRP A 62 -11.62 5.17 -10.44
C TRP A 62 -13.06 5.68 -10.28
N PRO A 63 -13.45 6.20 -9.10
CA PRO A 63 -12.65 6.33 -7.86
C PRO A 63 -12.24 4.97 -7.27
N PRO A 64 -11.19 4.96 -6.43
CA PRO A 64 -10.57 3.70 -5.99
C PRO A 64 -11.36 2.88 -4.99
N GLY A 65 -12.48 3.33 -4.57
CA GLY A 65 -13.29 2.63 -3.58
C GLY A 65 -14.75 2.54 -3.87
#